data_747be0ea29a730ed79a75b39a803a2c7
#
_entry.id   747be0ea29a730ed79a75b39a803a2c7
#
_cell.length_a   1.000
_cell.length_b   1.000
_cell.length_c   1.000
_cell.angle_alpha   90.00
_cell.angle_beta   90.00
_cell.angle_gamma   90.00
#
_symmetry.space_group_name_H-M   'P 1'
#
loop_
_entity.id
_entity.type
_entity.pdbx_description
1 polymer ?
#
loop_
_entity_poly.entity_id
_entity_poly.type
_entity_poly.pdbx_seq_one_letter_code
_entity_poly.pdbx_strand_id
1 'polypeptide(L)'
;FKSDFSIVADSGDNPTAGGVGDRVDVLEAILKHSHIDSLFAGIASKSAYDELKTGNDFSLGGTFGGGGPLLKLKADSVYFKNQCAVVSISKTVIVISKIRRPFHNFKDFEELNLELSDFKILVVKSGYLSPDLQSLSARSFLALTEGAVNQNLAIIKNKHRNKKIYPFQDFDNFIPLVSDGVSLVS
;
A
#
# COMPACT_ATOMS: atom_id res chain seq x y z
N PHE A 1 -18.50 11.44 6.16
CA PHE A 1 -18.23 10.47 5.08
C PHE A 1 -19.40 9.50 4.95
N LYS A 2 -19.62 8.97 3.74
CA LYS A 2 -20.71 8.04 3.42
C LYS A 2 -20.52 6.74 4.19
N SER A 3 -21.59 6.11 4.62
CA SER A 3 -21.57 4.82 5.34
C SER A 3 -20.95 3.67 4.52
N ASP A 4 -20.74 3.86 3.22
CA ASP A 4 -20.18 2.91 2.26
C ASP A 4 -18.72 3.20 1.84
N PHE A 5 -18.04 4.20 2.45
CA PHE A 5 -16.63 4.47 2.23
C PHE A 5 -15.75 3.45 2.96
N SER A 6 -14.76 2.91 2.27
CA SER A 6 -13.83 1.91 2.81
C SER A 6 -12.39 2.30 2.52
N ILE A 7 -11.49 2.02 3.46
CA ILE A 7 -10.06 2.23 3.29
C ILE A 7 -9.33 0.90 3.34
N VAL A 8 -8.42 0.69 2.41
CA VAL A 8 -7.53 -0.47 2.35
C VAL A 8 -6.09 -0.01 2.50
N ALA A 9 -5.41 -0.47 3.53
CA ALA A 9 -3.97 -0.32 3.69
C ALA A 9 -3.26 -1.49 3.01
N ASP A 10 -2.55 -1.23 1.91
CA ASP A 10 -1.70 -2.19 1.20
C ASP A 10 -0.34 -2.28 1.92
N SER A 11 -0.15 -3.32 2.73
CA SER A 11 0.90 -3.35 3.74
C SER A 11 2.22 -3.95 3.27
N GLY A 12 2.19 -4.90 2.32
CA GLY A 12 3.37 -5.71 2.00
C GLY A 12 4.49 -4.95 1.29
N ASP A 13 4.15 -3.88 0.57
CA ASP A 13 5.10 -3.02 -0.14
C ASP A 13 4.97 -1.56 0.32
N ASN A 14 4.92 -1.37 1.64
CA ASN A 14 4.80 -0.06 2.27
C ASN A 14 6.09 0.76 2.14
N PRO A 15 6.08 1.90 1.42
CA PRO A 15 7.28 2.72 1.22
C PRO A 15 7.83 3.36 2.51
N THR A 16 7.01 3.54 3.54
CA THR A 16 7.45 4.13 4.81
C THR A 16 8.14 3.15 5.74
N ALA A 17 7.96 1.85 5.51
CA ALA A 17 8.62 0.79 6.27
C ALA A 17 9.77 0.11 5.50
N GLY A 18 10.23 0.70 4.39
CA GLY A 18 11.33 0.19 3.59
C GLY A 18 10.92 -0.57 2.32
N GLY A 19 9.64 -0.71 2.05
CA GLY A 19 9.15 -1.23 0.78
C GLY A 19 9.51 -0.33 -0.40
N VAL A 20 9.56 -0.88 -1.59
CA VAL A 20 9.84 -0.14 -2.82
C VAL A 20 8.68 0.79 -3.19
N GLY A 21 7.45 0.33 -2.96
CA GLY A 21 6.22 1.07 -3.25
C GLY A 21 5.72 0.94 -4.68
N ASP A 22 6.25 -0.02 -5.45
CA ASP A 22 5.93 -0.19 -6.87
C ASP A 22 5.06 -1.43 -7.19
N ARG A 23 4.75 -2.27 -6.20
CA ARG A 23 3.86 -3.42 -6.39
C ARG A 23 2.42 -2.98 -6.59
N VAL A 24 1.71 -3.69 -7.45
CA VAL A 24 0.35 -3.34 -7.90
C VAL A 24 -0.67 -4.47 -7.68
N ASP A 25 -0.41 -5.39 -6.75
CA ASP A 25 -1.27 -6.55 -6.49
C ASP A 25 -2.72 -6.10 -6.13
N VAL A 26 -2.87 -5.13 -5.23
CA VAL A 26 -4.19 -4.60 -4.87
C VAL A 26 -4.80 -3.79 -6.01
N LEU A 27 -3.99 -3.03 -6.78
CA LEU A 27 -4.49 -2.28 -7.93
C LEU A 27 -5.05 -3.24 -9.00
N GLU A 28 -4.37 -4.34 -9.27
CA GLU A 28 -4.88 -5.37 -10.19
C GLU A 28 -6.26 -5.89 -9.77
N ALA A 29 -6.46 -6.09 -8.48
CA ALA A 29 -7.77 -6.50 -7.94
C ALA A 29 -8.82 -5.40 -8.09
N ILE A 30 -8.48 -4.13 -7.80
CA ILE A 30 -9.39 -2.99 -7.93
C ILE A 30 -9.82 -2.80 -9.38
N LEU A 31 -8.92 -2.89 -10.35
CA LEU A 31 -9.23 -2.71 -11.76
C LEU A 31 -10.21 -3.77 -12.32
N LYS A 32 -10.28 -4.95 -11.70
CA LYS A 32 -11.32 -5.96 -12.01
C LYS A 32 -12.74 -5.52 -11.58
N HIS A 33 -12.83 -4.51 -10.71
CA HIS A 33 -14.07 -3.91 -10.20
C HIS A 33 -14.22 -2.45 -10.65
N SER A 34 -13.89 -2.16 -11.89
CA SER A 34 -13.81 -0.81 -12.49
C SER A 34 -15.12 0.01 -12.47
N HIS A 35 -16.23 -0.58 -12.02
CA HIS A 35 -17.50 0.09 -11.81
C HIS A 35 -17.62 0.81 -10.47
N ILE A 36 -16.65 0.64 -9.57
CA ILE A 36 -16.60 1.26 -8.24
C ILE A 36 -15.66 2.47 -8.28
N ASP A 37 -16.14 3.61 -7.81
CA ASP A 37 -15.34 4.82 -7.70
C ASP A 37 -14.22 4.59 -6.67
N SER A 38 -12.98 4.45 -7.14
CA SER A 38 -11.83 4.03 -6.33
C SER A 38 -10.64 4.96 -6.53
N LEU A 39 -9.91 5.22 -5.45
CA LEU A 39 -8.64 5.94 -5.47
C LEU A 39 -7.53 5.02 -4.96
N PHE A 40 -6.50 4.83 -5.76
CA PHE A 40 -5.28 4.13 -5.36
C PHE A 40 -4.12 5.12 -5.28
N ALA A 41 -3.57 5.35 -4.09
CA ALA A 41 -2.51 6.33 -3.88
C ALA A 41 -1.20 5.71 -3.39
N GLY A 42 -0.09 6.28 -3.86
CA GLY A 42 1.24 5.98 -3.34
C GLY A 42 2.04 4.94 -4.11
N ILE A 43 1.68 4.65 -5.36
CA ILE A 43 2.53 3.81 -6.21
C ILE A 43 3.74 4.62 -6.69
N ALA A 44 4.95 4.11 -6.45
CA ALA A 44 6.18 4.72 -6.90
C ALA A 44 6.61 4.11 -8.24
N SER A 45 6.60 4.90 -9.31
CA SER A 45 7.10 4.46 -10.62
C SER A 45 7.56 5.64 -11.46
N LYS A 46 8.88 5.82 -11.52
CA LYS A 46 9.47 6.85 -12.41
C LYS A 46 9.22 6.53 -13.87
N SER A 47 9.31 5.25 -14.28
CA SER A 47 9.09 4.84 -15.67
C SER A 47 7.67 5.15 -16.13
N ALA A 48 6.64 4.72 -15.39
CA ALA A 48 5.25 5.01 -15.72
C ALA A 48 4.97 6.52 -15.73
N TYR A 49 5.53 7.27 -14.77
CA TYR A 49 5.43 8.73 -14.75
C TYR A 49 6.02 9.36 -16.02
N ASP A 50 7.17 8.87 -16.52
CA ASP A 50 7.82 9.40 -17.71
C ASP A 50 7.09 8.94 -19.00
N GLU A 51 6.58 7.70 -19.07
CA GLU A 51 5.74 7.21 -20.18
C GLU A 51 4.49 8.06 -20.34
N LEU A 52 3.80 8.37 -19.25
CA LEU A 52 2.58 9.20 -19.26
C LEU A 52 2.80 10.65 -19.73
N LYS A 53 4.03 11.14 -19.74
CA LYS A 53 4.35 12.46 -20.33
C LYS A 53 4.32 12.45 -21.85
N THR A 54 4.47 11.30 -22.46
CA THR A 54 4.58 11.14 -23.92
C THR A 54 3.33 10.50 -24.54
N GLY A 55 2.47 9.91 -23.73
CA GLY A 55 1.26 9.24 -24.18
C GLY A 55 0.40 8.73 -23.04
N ASN A 56 -0.66 8.03 -23.39
CA ASN A 56 -1.60 7.47 -22.42
C ASN A 56 -1.35 5.98 -22.13
N ASP A 57 -0.50 5.30 -22.90
CA ASP A 57 -0.12 3.92 -22.64
C ASP A 57 1.07 3.88 -21.70
N PHE A 58 1.01 3.06 -20.67
CA PHE A 58 2.06 2.96 -19.67
C PHE A 58 2.09 1.58 -18.99
N SER A 59 3.22 1.25 -18.40
CA SER A 59 3.40 0.01 -17.64
C SER A 59 3.59 0.33 -16.16
N LEU A 60 2.92 -0.42 -15.29
CA LEU A 60 2.94 -0.18 -13.84
C LEU A 60 3.14 -1.49 -13.08
N GLY A 61 4.00 -1.47 -12.07
CA GLY A 61 4.32 -2.61 -11.22
C GLY A 61 5.74 -3.11 -11.39
N GLY A 62 6.43 -3.40 -10.29
CA GLY A 62 7.76 -3.99 -10.26
C GLY A 62 8.87 -3.18 -10.94
N THR A 63 8.63 -1.90 -11.24
CA THR A 63 9.53 -1.06 -12.05
C THR A 63 10.78 -0.62 -11.31
N PHE A 64 10.74 -0.62 -9.99
CA PHE A 64 11.89 -0.37 -9.10
C PHE A 64 12.41 -1.65 -8.44
N GLY A 65 11.88 -2.81 -8.81
CA GLY A 65 12.32 -4.10 -8.30
C GLY A 65 11.54 -4.63 -7.10
N GLY A 66 10.37 -4.07 -6.77
CA GLY A 66 9.49 -4.59 -5.71
C GLY A 66 8.81 -5.91 -6.04
N GLY A 67 8.89 -6.34 -7.31
CA GLY A 67 8.26 -7.58 -7.80
C GLY A 67 6.74 -7.43 -7.99
N GLY A 68 6.04 -8.57 -8.06
CA GLY A 68 4.60 -8.62 -8.27
C GLY A 68 4.19 -8.55 -9.74
N PRO A 69 2.89 -8.35 -10.01
CA PRO A 69 2.39 -8.26 -11.37
C PRO A 69 2.91 -7.01 -12.09
N LEU A 70 3.03 -7.11 -13.41
CA LEU A 70 3.28 -5.98 -14.30
C LEU A 70 2.01 -5.75 -15.12
N LEU A 71 1.42 -4.58 -14.98
CA LEU A 71 0.20 -4.19 -15.68
C LEU A 71 0.56 -3.30 -16.86
N LYS A 72 0.02 -3.61 -18.03
CA LYS A 72 0.02 -2.71 -19.20
C LYS A 72 -1.33 -2.02 -19.25
N LEU A 73 -1.34 -0.72 -19.11
CA LEU A 73 -2.52 0.09 -18.90
C LEU A 73 -2.60 1.22 -19.92
N LYS A 74 -3.83 1.71 -20.12
CA LYS A 74 -4.09 2.90 -20.92
C LYS A 74 -4.93 3.87 -20.09
N ALA A 75 -4.44 5.08 -19.95
CA ALA A 75 -5.13 6.15 -19.25
C ALA A 75 -6.27 6.73 -20.10
N ASP A 76 -7.43 6.96 -19.49
CA ASP A 76 -8.50 7.76 -20.08
C ASP A 76 -8.16 9.26 -19.98
N SER A 77 -7.57 9.66 -18.86
CA SER A 77 -7.03 10.99 -18.65
C SER A 77 -5.83 10.98 -17.70
N VAL A 78 -4.97 11.98 -17.83
CA VAL A 78 -3.80 12.16 -16.97
C VAL A 78 -3.56 13.65 -16.74
N TYR A 79 -3.19 14.00 -15.50
CA TYR A 79 -2.59 15.30 -15.21
C TYR A 79 -1.43 15.12 -14.22
N PHE A 80 -0.56 16.13 -14.19
CA PHE A 80 0.66 16.11 -13.39
C PHE A 80 0.65 17.22 -12.36
N LYS A 81 0.94 16.87 -11.11
CA LYS A 81 1.07 17.82 -10.01
C LYS A 81 2.02 17.25 -8.93
N ASN A 82 2.86 18.09 -8.35
CA ASN A 82 3.74 17.74 -7.22
C ASN A 82 4.53 16.43 -7.43
N GLN A 83 5.11 16.25 -8.62
CA GLN A 83 5.84 15.03 -9.03
C GLN A 83 4.97 13.75 -9.01
N CYS A 84 3.66 13.89 -9.08
CA CYS A 84 2.74 12.79 -9.28
C CYS A 84 2.05 12.92 -10.64
N ALA A 85 1.78 11.78 -11.27
CA ALA A 85 0.80 11.63 -12.33
C ALA A 85 -0.50 11.13 -11.69
N VAL A 86 -1.58 11.84 -11.89
CA VAL A 86 -2.92 11.42 -11.48
C VAL A 86 -3.62 10.91 -12.72
N VAL A 87 -3.94 9.64 -12.73
CA VAL A 87 -4.40 8.89 -13.90
C VAL A 87 -5.80 8.36 -13.64
N SER A 88 -6.71 8.55 -14.58
CA SER A 88 -8.03 7.92 -14.53
C SER A 88 -8.11 6.75 -15.49
N ILE A 89 -8.65 5.63 -15.05
CA ILE A 89 -9.01 4.45 -15.84
C ILE A 89 -10.40 4.02 -15.39
N SER A 90 -11.40 4.22 -16.23
CA SER A 90 -12.81 4.05 -15.88
C SER A 90 -13.15 4.85 -14.62
N LYS A 91 -13.57 4.19 -13.55
CA LYS A 91 -13.86 4.82 -12.25
C LYS A 91 -12.72 4.72 -11.22
N THR A 92 -11.56 4.26 -11.66
CA THR A 92 -10.37 4.15 -10.79
C THR A 92 -9.43 5.31 -11.08
N VAL A 93 -9.10 6.08 -10.04
CA VAL A 93 -8.05 7.09 -10.07
C VAL A 93 -6.80 6.51 -9.42
N ILE A 94 -5.66 6.64 -10.08
CA ILE A 94 -4.37 6.11 -9.64
C ILE A 94 -3.39 7.28 -9.48
N VAL A 95 -2.78 7.40 -8.32
CA VAL A 95 -1.70 8.37 -8.09
C VAL A 95 -0.35 7.66 -8.19
N ILE A 96 0.37 7.99 -9.24
CA ILE A 96 1.71 7.46 -9.53
C ILE A 96 2.73 8.53 -9.17
N SER A 97 3.56 8.28 -8.19
CA SER A 97 4.61 9.20 -7.75
C SER A 97 5.91 8.90 -8.48
N LYS A 98 6.60 9.93 -8.93
CA LYS A 98 7.93 9.80 -9.55
C LYS A 98 8.98 9.24 -8.59
N ILE A 99 8.81 9.53 -7.30
CA ILE A 99 9.65 9.06 -6.19
C ILE A 99 8.76 8.46 -5.12
N ARG A 100 9.32 7.66 -4.22
CA ARG A 100 8.59 7.14 -3.07
C ARG A 100 8.07 8.28 -2.20
N ARG A 101 6.76 8.31 -1.94
CA ARG A 101 6.12 9.20 -0.98
C ARG A 101 4.94 8.52 -0.30
N PRO A 102 4.71 8.79 0.98
CA PRO A 102 3.51 8.33 1.66
C PRO A 102 2.29 9.19 1.29
N PHE A 103 1.10 8.62 1.56
CA PHE A 103 -0.19 9.31 1.54
C PHE A 103 -0.88 9.04 2.87
N HIS A 104 -0.66 9.91 3.85
CA HIS A 104 -1.08 9.73 5.23
C HIS A 104 -2.03 10.80 5.73
N ASN A 105 -2.01 12.00 5.13
CA ASN A 105 -2.76 13.15 5.59
C ASN A 105 -3.74 13.60 4.51
N PHE A 106 -4.82 14.29 4.89
CA PHE A 106 -5.76 14.88 3.93
C PHE A 106 -5.07 15.80 2.93
N LYS A 107 -4.11 16.59 3.41
CA LYS A 107 -3.32 17.49 2.60
C LYS A 107 -2.60 16.80 1.44
N ASP A 108 -2.18 15.54 1.60
CA ASP A 108 -1.52 14.77 0.52
C ASP A 108 -2.42 14.60 -0.71
N PHE A 109 -3.73 14.54 -0.51
CA PHE A 109 -4.74 14.42 -1.56
C PHE A 109 -5.19 15.79 -2.08
N GLU A 110 -5.44 16.75 -1.19
CA GLU A 110 -5.81 18.13 -1.53
C GLU A 110 -4.74 18.79 -2.43
N GLU A 111 -3.47 18.58 -2.14
CA GLU A 111 -2.35 19.05 -2.96
C GLU A 111 -2.37 18.51 -4.39
N LEU A 112 -3.08 17.42 -4.64
CA LEU A 112 -3.29 16.83 -5.95
C LEU A 112 -4.66 17.13 -6.53
N ASN A 113 -5.48 18.01 -5.91
CA ASN A 113 -6.86 18.31 -6.27
C ASN A 113 -7.77 17.06 -6.23
N LEU A 114 -7.54 16.17 -5.28
CA LEU A 114 -8.34 14.96 -5.07
C LEU A 114 -9.25 15.13 -3.86
N GLU A 115 -10.55 15.05 -4.08
CA GLU A 115 -11.56 15.06 -3.04
C GLU A 115 -11.89 13.61 -2.65
N LEU A 116 -11.55 13.21 -1.43
CA LEU A 116 -11.76 11.82 -0.96
C LEU A 116 -13.23 11.42 -0.92
N SER A 117 -14.15 12.38 -0.83
CA SER A 117 -15.60 12.17 -0.86
C SER A 117 -16.14 11.68 -2.22
N ASP A 118 -15.36 11.81 -3.29
CA ASP A 118 -15.75 11.35 -4.64
C ASP A 118 -15.62 9.84 -4.79
N PHE A 119 -14.92 9.20 -3.87
CA PHE A 119 -14.59 7.77 -3.94
C PHE A 119 -15.37 6.95 -2.92
N LYS A 120 -15.52 5.67 -3.18
CA LYS A 120 -16.06 4.65 -2.26
C LYS A 120 -14.94 3.81 -1.63
N ILE A 121 -13.83 3.66 -2.35
CA ILE A 121 -12.66 2.91 -1.89
C ILE A 121 -11.43 3.81 -2.02
N LEU A 122 -10.70 3.94 -0.91
CA LEU A 122 -9.35 4.49 -0.88
C LEU A 122 -8.37 3.36 -0.59
N VAL A 123 -7.38 3.19 -1.46
CA VAL A 123 -6.23 2.32 -1.19
C VAL A 123 -4.98 3.18 -0.98
N VAL A 124 -4.25 2.94 0.09
CA VAL A 124 -2.97 3.58 0.38
C VAL A 124 -1.90 2.52 0.65
N LYS A 125 -0.69 2.73 0.17
CA LYS A 125 0.45 1.87 0.49
C LYS A 125 0.97 2.19 1.89
N SER A 126 0.44 1.48 2.89
CA SER A 126 0.76 1.72 4.29
C SER A 126 0.65 0.44 5.12
N GLY A 127 1.52 0.28 6.09
CA GLY A 127 1.45 -0.84 7.03
C GLY A 127 0.42 -0.65 8.16
N TYR A 128 -0.08 0.56 8.30
CA TYR A 128 -1.17 0.96 9.21
C TYR A 128 -1.75 2.29 8.71
N LEU A 129 -2.98 2.58 9.08
CA LEU A 129 -3.60 3.86 8.72
C LEU A 129 -3.21 4.95 9.74
N SER A 130 -2.91 6.14 9.23
CA SER A 130 -2.73 7.34 10.04
C SER A 130 -4.03 7.72 10.76
N PRO A 131 -3.97 8.49 11.85
CA PRO A 131 -5.17 9.00 12.53
C PRO A 131 -6.10 9.75 11.61
N ASP A 132 -5.59 10.58 10.69
CA ASP A 132 -6.39 11.31 9.71
C ASP A 132 -7.25 10.35 8.88
N LEU A 133 -6.61 9.33 8.28
CA LEU A 133 -7.32 8.37 7.43
C LEU A 133 -8.25 7.47 8.23
N GLN A 134 -7.87 7.08 9.46
CA GLN A 134 -8.76 6.31 10.35
C GLN A 134 -10.05 7.05 10.68
N SER A 135 -10.00 8.37 10.79
CA SER A 135 -11.18 9.20 11.11
C SER A 135 -12.23 9.20 9.99
N LEU A 136 -11.87 8.83 8.75
CA LEU A 136 -12.75 8.92 7.59
C LEU A 136 -13.74 7.76 7.47
N SER A 137 -13.43 6.60 8.01
CA SER A 137 -14.20 5.39 7.74
C SER A 137 -14.26 4.45 8.93
N ALA A 138 -15.46 3.90 9.16
CA ALA A 138 -15.66 2.78 10.07
C ALA A 138 -15.18 1.42 9.46
N ARG A 139 -14.88 1.38 8.15
CA ARG A 139 -14.47 0.17 7.42
C ARG A 139 -13.04 0.30 6.94
N SER A 140 -12.12 -0.17 7.75
CA SER A 140 -10.69 -0.19 7.43
C SER A 140 -10.19 -1.62 7.32
N PHE A 141 -9.45 -1.90 6.27
CA PHE A 141 -8.90 -3.22 5.98
C PHE A 141 -7.39 -3.14 5.81
N LEU A 142 -6.68 -4.16 6.28
CA LEU A 142 -5.28 -4.36 6.04
C LEU A 142 -5.12 -5.47 4.99
N ALA A 143 -4.65 -5.11 3.80
CA ALA A 143 -4.29 -6.09 2.78
C ALA A 143 -2.88 -6.62 3.07
N LEU A 144 -2.80 -7.87 3.47
CA LEU A 144 -1.54 -8.59 3.74
C LEU A 144 -0.93 -9.07 2.41
N THR A 145 -0.53 -8.12 1.59
CA THR A 145 0.11 -8.40 0.30
C THR A 145 1.55 -8.86 0.47
N GLU A 146 2.09 -9.46 -0.57
CA GLU A 146 3.52 -9.73 -0.66
C GLU A 146 4.32 -8.45 -0.80
N GLY A 147 5.60 -8.52 -0.47
CA GLY A 147 6.55 -7.42 -0.60
C GLY A 147 7.64 -7.47 0.45
N ALA A 148 8.51 -6.46 0.45
CA ALA A 148 9.65 -6.39 1.35
C ALA A 148 9.24 -6.23 2.83
N VAL A 149 8.00 -5.80 3.09
CA VAL A 149 7.46 -5.53 4.44
C VAL A 149 6.25 -6.42 4.72
N ASN A 150 6.29 -7.66 4.27
CA ASN A 150 5.21 -8.61 4.43
C ASN A 150 4.87 -8.79 5.92
N GLN A 151 3.63 -8.48 6.30
CA GLN A 151 3.15 -8.58 7.68
C GLN A 151 2.53 -9.96 8.01
N ASN A 152 2.41 -10.85 7.04
CA ASN A 152 2.05 -12.24 7.31
C ASN A 152 3.28 -13.00 7.81
N LEU A 153 3.58 -12.83 9.09
CA LEU A 153 4.79 -13.35 9.70
C LEU A 153 4.90 -14.87 9.60
N ALA A 154 3.79 -15.60 9.59
CA ALA A 154 3.77 -17.06 9.56
C ALA A 154 4.42 -17.64 8.29
N ILE A 155 4.32 -16.94 7.15
CA ILE A 155 4.87 -17.41 5.87
C ILE A 155 6.28 -16.89 5.58
N ILE A 156 6.84 -16.00 6.40
CA ILE A 156 8.17 -15.44 6.17
C ILE A 156 9.22 -16.50 6.37
N LYS A 157 9.92 -16.84 5.29
CA LYS A 157 11.05 -17.77 5.33
C LYS A 157 12.25 -17.10 5.98
N ASN A 158 12.71 -17.64 7.10
CA ASN A 158 13.91 -17.19 7.79
C ASN A 158 14.86 -18.38 8.05
N LYS A 159 16.05 -18.35 7.45
CA LYS A 159 17.03 -19.43 7.55
C LYS A 159 17.74 -19.48 8.93
N HIS A 160 17.81 -18.35 9.62
CA HIS A 160 18.57 -18.19 10.86
C HIS A 160 17.69 -18.12 12.12
N ARG A 161 16.35 -18.21 11.94
CA ARG A 161 15.42 -18.13 13.05
C ARG A 161 15.51 -19.37 13.96
N ASN A 162 15.55 -19.16 15.28
CA ASN A 162 15.34 -20.24 16.22
C ASN A 162 13.94 -20.83 16.02
N LYS A 163 13.85 -22.16 15.92
CA LYS A 163 12.59 -22.85 15.64
C LYS A 163 11.55 -22.71 16.77
N LYS A 164 11.97 -22.37 17.99
CA LYS A 164 11.09 -22.22 19.16
C LYS A 164 10.66 -20.77 19.40
N ILE A 165 10.23 -20.05 18.38
CA ILE A 165 9.78 -18.66 18.50
C ILE A 165 8.34 -18.52 18.00
N TYR A 166 7.45 -17.91 18.81
CA TYR A 166 6.12 -17.50 18.39
C TYR A 166 6.24 -16.37 17.33
N PRO A 167 5.37 -16.31 16.29
CA PRO A 167 4.20 -17.17 16.00
C PRO A 167 4.53 -18.37 15.08
N PHE A 168 5.78 -18.76 14.93
CA PHE A 168 6.21 -19.78 13.97
C PHE A 168 6.09 -21.20 14.47
N GLN A 169 5.77 -21.37 15.75
CA GLN A 169 5.43 -22.64 16.38
C GLN A 169 4.36 -22.43 17.44
N ASP A 170 3.48 -23.42 17.59
CA ASP A 170 2.57 -23.50 18.71
C ASP A 170 3.33 -24.01 19.93
N PHE A 171 3.04 -23.42 21.07
CA PHE A 171 3.58 -23.82 22.37
C PHE A 171 2.42 -24.32 23.23
N ASP A 172 2.25 -25.63 23.34
CA ASP A 172 1.18 -26.25 24.13
C ASP A 172 1.29 -25.95 25.63
N ASN A 173 2.48 -25.62 26.13
CA ASN A 173 2.74 -25.31 27.52
C ASN A 173 3.78 -24.19 27.67
N PHE A 174 3.43 -22.97 27.31
CA PHE A 174 4.29 -21.81 27.48
C PHE A 174 4.22 -21.32 28.94
N ILE A 175 5.29 -21.54 29.71
CA ILE A 175 5.46 -20.91 31.02
C ILE A 175 6.37 -19.69 30.79
N PRO A 176 5.86 -18.45 30.93
CA PRO A 176 6.70 -17.27 30.79
C PRO A 176 7.73 -17.22 31.92
N LEU A 177 9.00 -17.05 31.55
CA LEU A 177 10.03 -16.68 32.52
C LEU A 177 9.80 -15.22 32.90
N VAL A 178 9.30 -15.00 34.12
CA VAL A 178 9.19 -13.66 34.68
C VAL A 178 10.46 -13.46 35.52
N SER A 179 11.35 -12.58 35.07
CA SER A 179 12.47 -12.12 35.90
C SER A 179 12.00 -10.91 36.70
N ASP A 180 12.34 -10.86 37.95
CA ASP A 180 12.13 -9.73 38.86
C ASP A 180 13.07 -8.52 38.57
N GLY A 181 13.74 -8.55 37.44
CA GLY A 181 14.61 -7.46 36.99
C GLY A 181 15.99 -7.40 37.68
N VAL A 182 16.31 -8.35 38.50
CA VAL A 182 17.59 -8.40 39.20
C VAL A 182 18.33 -9.70 38.85
N SER A 183 19.03 -9.73 37.78
CA SER A 183 20.10 -10.66 37.40
C SER A 183 20.04 -11.08 35.93
N LEU A 184 20.47 -10.24 35.04
CA LEU A 184 21.05 -10.68 33.78
C LEU A 184 22.45 -10.06 33.64
N VAL A 185 23.29 -10.25 34.65
CA VAL A 185 24.74 -10.04 34.58
C VAL A 185 25.41 -11.27 35.17
N SER A 186 25.71 -12.20 34.32
CA SER A 186 26.78 -13.18 34.53
C SER A 186 27.32 -13.59 33.17
#